data_7417bb81e2147fa3f00df0aefa1e05f5
#
_entry.id   7417bb81e2147fa3f00df0aefa1e05f5
#
_cell.length_a   1.000
_cell.length_b   1.000
_cell.length_c   1.000
_cell.angle_alpha   90.00
_cell.angle_beta   90.00
_cell.angle_gamma   90.00
#
_symmetry.space_group_name_H-M   'P 1'
#
loop_
_entity.id
_entity.type
_entity.pdbx_description
1 polymer ?
#
loop_
_entity_poly.entity_id
_entity_poly.type
_entity_poly.pdbx_seq_one_letter_code
_entity_poly.pdbx_strand_id
1 'polypeptide(L)'
;MFLNENRIIEKMCELPTTLGDISESIFGGISTKNGLLHRLAVPEGSDSDSIYLCEGLCKPVILEPELIYPYVSGAFSEKFAFNSSPYRFMLAYDLSDKGNRKEFRIIPPEELKVRFPMAYGRILEFKNQFSHDNSPLDSADYYSVRGKKLMEYLNTPKIIATEGYRLQAAYDATGNHVFENGCGIVLKEPDKYPYVTAVLNSQIARLFPSVCESEMMYSSSITPSVMKRFPIVFPEERLTEDLVTNISGYLMFLNKQKYASGNSVAAWLDELAGFYEQISDLLIMDAYFATGIDPKLLDALEENIHPYAGDMESESDESLLSVLYYIKQRILESSNFKKYAFETEFSGILSFL
;
A
#
# COMPACT_ATOMS: atom_id res chain seq x y z
N MET A 1 -18.40 -28.07 4.68
CA MET A 1 -19.52 -27.33 5.29
C MET A 1 -19.54 -25.95 4.65
N PHE A 2 -20.44 -25.73 3.66
CA PHE A 2 -20.48 -24.44 2.96
C PHE A 2 -20.92 -23.34 3.93
N LEU A 3 -20.01 -22.43 4.25
CA LEU A 3 -20.39 -21.19 4.93
C LEU A 3 -21.13 -20.32 3.91
N ASN A 4 -22.41 -20.09 4.12
CA ASN A 4 -23.17 -19.10 3.37
C ASN A 4 -22.52 -17.74 3.61
N GLU A 5 -22.42 -16.89 2.59
CA GLU A 5 -21.82 -15.55 2.64
C GLU A 5 -22.33 -14.75 3.85
N ASN A 6 -23.63 -14.78 4.12
CA ASN A 6 -24.22 -14.14 5.29
C ASN A 6 -23.63 -14.64 6.62
N ARG A 7 -23.27 -15.90 6.73
CA ARG A 7 -22.67 -16.48 7.92
C ARG A 7 -21.20 -16.06 8.10
N ILE A 8 -20.49 -15.84 7.00
CA ILE A 8 -19.13 -15.30 7.01
C ILE A 8 -19.18 -13.87 7.50
N ILE A 9 -20.09 -13.06 6.95
CA ILE A 9 -20.30 -11.66 7.34
C ILE A 9 -20.68 -11.56 8.83
N GLU A 10 -21.62 -12.38 9.29
CA GLU A 10 -22.02 -12.45 10.71
C GLU A 10 -20.82 -12.74 11.61
N LYS A 11 -20.02 -13.76 11.28
CA LYS A 11 -18.79 -14.09 12.04
C LYS A 11 -17.77 -12.94 12.03
N MET A 12 -17.60 -12.27 10.90
CA MET A 12 -16.70 -11.12 10.82
C MET A 12 -17.17 -9.96 11.71
N CYS A 13 -18.48 -9.73 11.84
CA CYS A 13 -19.04 -8.71 12.72
C CYS A 13 -18.87 -9.04 14.21
N GLU A 14 -18.74 -10.31 14.57
CA GLU A 14 -18.58 -10.78 15.95
C GLU A 14 -17.12 -10.76 16.44
N LEU A 15 -16.17 -10.53 15.54
CA LEU A 15 -14.74 -10.51 15.89
C LEU A 15 -14.41 -9.35 16.83
N PRO A 16 -13.70 -9.63 17.94
CA PRO A 16 -13.51 -8.66 19.02
C PRO A 16 -12.50 -7.56 18.71
N THR A 17 -11.59 -7.82 17.78
CA THR A 17 -10.47 -6.91 17.48
C THR A 17 -10.63 -6.31 16.10
N THR A 18 -10.44 -5.00 16.02
CA THR A 18 -10.51 -4.25 14.76
C THR A 18 -9.16 -3.62 14.40
N LEU A 19 -9.03 -3.20 13.16
CA LEU A 19 -7.84 -2.47 12.70
C LEU A 19 -7.63 -1.19 13.50
N GLY A 20 -8.73 -0.55 13.98
CA GLY A 20 -8.66 0.61 14.87
C GLY A 20 -8.01 0.32 16.21
N ASP A 21 -8.22 -0.88 16.76
CA ASP A 21 -7.68 -1.28 18.07
C ASP A 21 -6.16 -1.49 18.02
N ILE A 22 -5.64 -1.99 16.91
CA ILE A 22 -4.20 -2.27 16.71
C ILE A 22 -3.43 -1.10 16.09
N SER A 23 -4.12 -0.06 15.62
CA SER A 23 -3.50 1.09 14.97
C SER A 23 -3.26 2.24 15.95
N GLU A 24 -2.11 2.91 15.81
CA GLU A 24 -1.88 4.22 16.43
C GLU A 24 -2.74 5.29 15.74
N SER A 25 -2.83 5.22 14.41
CA SER A 25 -3.62 6.17 13.63
C SER A 25 -4.08 5.57 12.30
N ILE A 26 -5.33 5.91 11.91
CA ILE A 26 -5.85 5.69 10.55
C ILE A 26 -6.35 7.04 10.04
N PHE A 27 -5.88 7.46 8.86
CA PHE A 27 -6.14 8.81 8.32
C PHE A 27 -6.28 8.78 6.80
N GLY A 28 -6.97 9.79 6.26
CA GLY A 28 -7.10 10.01 4.83
C GLY A 28 -5.89 10.68 4.20
N GLY A 29 -5.83 10.66 2.88
CA GLY A 29 -4.81 11.33 2.11
C GLY A 29 -4.88 12.86 2.18
N ILE A 30 -4.00 13.51 1.45
CA ILE A 30 -4.02 14.96 1.27
C ILE A 30 -5.05 15.37 0.23
N SER A 31 -5.47 16.62 0.31
CA SER A 31 -6.21 17.29 -0.76
C SER A 31 -5.66 18.69 -1.01
N THR A 32 -5.74 19.14 -2.24
CA THR A 32 -5.20 20.43 -2.68
C THR A 32 -6.26 21.23 -3.41
N LYS A 33 -6.12 22.55 -3.41
CA LYS A 33 -6.93 23.41 -4.28
C LYS A 33 -6.47 23.31 -5.74
N ASN A 34 -5.15 23.13 -5.95
CA ASN A 34 -4.47 23.15 -7.25
C ASN A 34 -3.66 21.86 -7.46
N GLY A 35 -4.33 20.71 -7.63
CA GLY A 35 -3.66 19.39 -7.75
C GLY A 35 -2.57 19.36 -8.82
N LEU A 36 -2.81 19.98 -9.98
CA LEU A 36 -1.84 20.06 -11.07
C LEU A 36 -0.57 20.84 -10.75
N LEU A 37 -0.61 21.74 -9.76
CA LEU A 37 0.58 22.43 -9.28
C LEU A 37 1.55 21.48 -8.58
N HIS A 38 1.00 20.56 -7.79
CA HIS A 38 1.74 19.66 -6.90
C HIS A 38 2.20 18.39 -7.58
N ARG A 39 1.45 17.89 -8.57
CA ARG A 39 1.74 16.62 -9.26
C ARG A 39 2.80 16.83 -10.33
N LEU A 40 3.80 15.98 -10.29
CA LEU A 40 4.97 15.99 -11.14
C LEU A 40 5.17 14.57 -11.70
N ALA A 41 5.58 14.44 -12.95
CA ALA A 41 6.02 13.16 -13.51
C ALA A 41 7.53 13.15 -13.68
N VAL A 42 8.17 12.02 -13.41
CA VAL A 42 9.59 11.79 -13.73
C VAL A 42 9.67 11.47 -15.22
N PRO A 43 10.50 12.18 -16.01
CA PRO A 43 10.69 11.86 -17.42
C PRO A 43 11.28 10.46 -17.60
N GLU A 44 10.83 9.71 -18.59
CA GLU A 44 11.42 8.41 -18.93
C GLU A 44 12.91 8.58 -19.27
N GLY A 45 13.76 7.71 -18.68
CA GLY A 45 15.22 7.73 -18.90
C GLY A 45 15.95 8.89 -18.25
N SER A 46 15.31 9.61 -17.32
CA SER A 46 15.98 10.67 -16.57
C SER A 46 16.71 10.09 -15.37
N ASP A 47 18.03 10.23 -15.35
CA ASP A 47 18.88 9.92 -14.19
C ASP A 47 18.97 11.08 -13.18
N SER A 48 18.22 12.15 -13.40
CA SER A 48 18.26 13.37 -12.57
C SER A 48 17.12 13.41 -11.57
N ASP A 49 17.47 13.43 -10.29
CA ASP A 49 16.52 13.57 -9.17
C ASP A 49 15.89 14.98 -9.04
N SER A 50 16.17 15.90 -9.96
CA SER A 50 15.70 17.26 -9.89
C SER A 50 14.92 17.74 -11.12
N ILE A 51 14.80 16.91 -12.17
CA ILE A 51 14.05 17.24 -13.40
C ILE A 51 12.73 16.51 -13.41
N TYR A 52 11.65 17.26 -13.54
CA TYR A 52 10.29 16.72 -13.54
C TYR A 52 9.48 17.29 -14.72
N LEU A 53 8.50 16.52 -15.18
CA LEU A 53 7.45 17.01 -16.08
C LEU A 53 6.27 17.48 -15.24
N CYS A 54 5.83 18.68 -15.51
CA CYS A 54 4.65 19.22 -14.87
C CYS A 54 3.38 18.82 -15.64
N GLU A 55 2.45 18.13 -14.97
CA GLU A 55 1.16 17.77 -15.60
C GLU A 55 0.42 19.00 -16.18
N GLY A 56 0.42 20.12 -15.46
CA GLY A 56 -0.32 21.32 -15.89
C GLY A 56 0.35 22.17 -16.98
N LEU A 57 1.68 22.08 -17.14
CA LEU A 57 2.45 22.93 -18.06
C LEU A 57 3.04 22.16 -19.24
N CYS A 58 3.00 20.83 -19.20
CA CYS A 58 3.56 19.94 -20.24
C CYS A 58 5.00 20.27 -20.63
N LYS A 59 5.81 20.78 -19.66
CA LYS A 59 7.20 21.14 -19.87
C LYS A 59 8.08 20.63 -18.73
N PRO A 60 9.39 20.38 -18.99
CA PRO A 60 10.34 20.07 -17.93
C PRO A 60 10.48 21.24 -16.97
N VAL A 61 10.56 20.93 -15.68
CA VAL A 61 10.85 21.87 -14.61
C VAL A 61 11.96 21.30 -13.74
N ILE A 62 12.81 22.18 -13.24
CA ILE A 62 13.82 21.83 -12.23
C ILE A 62 13.26 22.29 -10.88
N LEU A 63 13.33 21.42 -9.88
CA LEU A 63 12.86 21.69 -8.54
C LEU A 63 13.86 21.19 -7.51
N GLU A 64 13.82 21.77 -6.32
CA GLU A 64 14.64 21.37 -5.20
C GLU A 64 14.12 20.02 -4.65
N PRO A 65 14.98 18.96 -4.58
CA PRO A 65 14.58 17.61 -4.19
C PRO A 65 13.98 17.53 -2.78
N GLU A 66 14.35 18.44 -1.89
CA GLU A 66 13.89 18.49 -0.49
C GLU A 66 12.39 18.71 -0.36
N LEU A 67 11.76 19.26 -1.39
CA LEU A 67 10.32 19.49 -1.44
C LEU A 67 9.55 18.39 -2.16
N ILE A 68 10.23 17.35 -2.67
CA ILE A 68 9.66 16.36 -3.58
C ILE A 68 9.52 15.00 -2.90
N TYR A 69 8.32 14.46 -2.93
CA TYR A 69 7.96 13.19 -2.30
C TYR A 69 7.42 12.19 -3.32
N PRO A 70 7.66 10.88 -3.15
CA PRO A 70 6.98 9.86 -3.93
C PRO A 70 5.45 10.01 -3.79
N TYR A 71 4.73 9.87 -4.90
CA TYR A 71 3.28 10.05 -4.91
C TYR A 71 2.56 8.80 -5.38
N VAL A 72 1.59 8.37 -4.60
CA VAL A 72 0.70 7.25 -4.94
C VAL A 72 -0.65 7.80 -5.37
N SER A 73 -1.00 7.61 -6.64
CA SER A 73 -2.37 7.80 -7.10
C SER A 73 -3.12 6.46 -7.06
N GLY A 74 -4.46 6.49 -6.94
CA GLY A 74 -5.26 5.27 -6.91
C GLY A 74 -5.07 4.33 -8.11
N ALA A 75 -4.62 4.86 -9.26
CA ALA A 75 -4.30 4.07 -10.45
C ALA A 75 -2.96 3.33 -10.36
N PHE A 76 -2.09 3.67 -9.41
CA PHE A 76 -0.73 3.12 -9.24
C PHE A 76 -0.54 2.41 -7.90
N SER A 77 -1.60 2.24 -7.11
CA SER A 77 -1.59 1.37 -5.96
C SER A 77 -2.00 -0.02 -6.40
N GLU A 78 -1.16 -0.98 -6.15
CA GLU A 78 -1.47 -2.38 -6.35
C GLU A 78 -1.25 -3.16 -5.06
N LYS A 79 -1.64 -4.44 -5.05
CA LYS A 79 -1.45 -5.30 -3.90
C LYS A 79 0.02 -5.40 -3.54
N PHE A 80 0.32 -5.29 -2.26
CA PHE A 80 1.63 -5.50 -1.63
C PHE A 80 2.72 -4.49 -1.99
N ALA A 81 2.71 -3.86 -3.17
CA ALA A 81 3.75 -2.93 -3.59
C ALA A 81 3.14 -1.70 -4.27
N PHE A 82 3.89 -0.60 -4.24
CA PHE A 82 3.61 0.53 -5.10
C PHE A 82 4.24 0.25 -6.46
N ASN A 83 3.43 0.34 -7.52
CA ASN A 83 3.99 0.50 -8.84
C ASN A 83 5.00 1.65 -8.76
N SER A 84 6.20 1.50 -9.32
CA SER A 84 7.19 2.58 -9.39
C SER A 84 6.54 3.76 -10.13
N SER A 85 5.71 4.48 -9.37
CA SER A 85 4.93 5.60 -9.87
C SER A 85 5.93 6.61 -10.44
N PRO A 86 5.84 6.96 -11.71
CA PRO A 86 6.65 8.03 -12.25
C PRO A 86 6.25 9.37 -11.63
N TYR A 87 5.27 9.37 -10.73
CA TYR A 87 4.76 10.59 -10.14
C TYR A 87 5.43 10.95 -8.83
N ARG A 88 5.57 12.26 -8.65
CA ARG A 88 6.06 12.90 -7.43
C ARG A 88 5.06 13.96 -7.00
N PHE A 89 5.19 14.37 -5.77
CA PHE A 89 4.34 15.40 -5.18
C PHE A 89 5.21 16.47 -4.52
N MET A 90 4.98 17.73 -4.89
CA MET A 90 5.67 18.86 -4.29
C MET A 90 4.95 19.32 -3.03
N LEU A 91 5.68 19.38 -1.91
CA LEU A 91 5.21 19.91 -0.63
C LEU A 91 6.15 21.04 -0.17
N ALA A 92 5.66 22.28 -0.20
CA ALA A 92 6.41 23.44 0.28
C ALA A 92 6.22 23.62 1.80
N TYR A 93 6.73 22.64 2.57
CA TYR A 93 6.62 22.59 4.02
C TYR A 93 7.97 22.27 4.67
N ASP A 94 8.26 22.92 5.78
CA ASP A 94 9.30 22.49 6.70
C ASP A 94 8.75 21.37 7.58
N LEU A 95 9.54 20.32 7.74
CA LEU A 95 9.23 19.18 8.60
C LEU A 95 10.29 19.11 9.69
N SER A 96 9.85 18.97 10.93
CA SER A 96 10.73 18.78 12.09
C SER A 96 10.23 17.61 12.95
N ASP A 97 11.16 16.94 13.62
CA ASP A 97 10.81 15.82 14.49
C ASP A 97 10.19 16.28 15.80
N LYS A 98 9.07 15.66 16.18
CA LYS A 98 8.39 15.86 17.46
C LYS A 98 8.00 14.52 18.07
N GLY A 99 8.98 13.82 18.61
CA GLY A 99 8.80 12.45 19.08
C GLY A 99 8.49 11.52 17.92
N ASN A 100 7.40 10.75 18.02
CA ASN A 100 6.97 9.80 16.97
C ASN A 100 6.21 10.45 15.80
N ARG A 101 6.09 11.78 15.77
CA ARG A 101 5.34 12.51 14.75
C ARG A 101 6.18 13.64 14.18
N LYS A 102 5.78 14.14 13.02
CA LYS A 102 6.34 15.36 12.46
C LYS A 102 5.51 16.57 12.86
N GLU A 103 6.20 17.65 13.23
CA GLU A 103 5.63 18.98 13.21
C GLU A 103 5.89 19.59 11.84
N PHE A 104 4.91 20.24 11.25
CA PHE A 104 5.02 20.80 9.91
C PHE A 104 4.57 22.24 9.89
N ARG A 105 5.28 23.03 9.12
CA ARG A 105 5.00 24.44 8.89
C ARG A 105 5.05 24.72 7.39
N ILE A 106 4.02 25.34 6.85
CA ILE A 106 4.08 25.81 5.47
C ILE A 106 5.16 26.87 5.35
N ILE A 107 5.98 26.78 4.32
CA ILE A 107 7.06 27.76 4.07
C ILE A 107 6.41 29.02 3.47
N PRO A 108 6.52 30.19 4.11
CA PRO A 108 5.93 31.43 3.57
C PRO A 108 6.56 31.82 2.22
N PRO A 109 5.83 32.55 1.35
CA PRO A 109 6.33 32.93 0.02
C PRO A 109 7.70 33.64 0.02
N GLU A 110 7.93 34.53 0.96
CA GLU A 110 9.20 35.27 1.06
C GLU A 110 10.38 34.36 1.43
N GLU A 111 10.13 33.40 2.32
CA GLU A 111 11.13 32.41 2.70
C GLU A 111 11.33 31.36 1.58
N LEU A 112 10.26 30.92 0.93
CA LEU A 112 10.29 30.01 -0.20
C LEU A 112 11.12 30.59 -1.36
N LYS A 113 10.95 31.89 -1.65
CA LYS A 113 11.70 32.59 -2.69
C LYS A 113 13.21 32.59 -2.45
N VAL A 114 13.64 32.63 -1.20
CA VAL A 114 15.07 32.66 -0.83
C VAL A 114 15.66 31.25 -0.76
N ARG A 115 14.95 30.32 -0.14
CA ARG A 115 15.47 28.94 0.12
C ARG A 115 15.25 28.00 -1.06
N PHE A 116 14.13 28.15 -1.76
CA PHE A 116 13.66 27.25 -2.82
C PHE A 116 13.19 28.06 -4.04
N PRO A 117 14.12 28.77 -4.71
CA PRO A 117 13.76 29.69 -5.80
C PRO A 117 13.12 29.01 -7.01
N MET A 118 13.45 27.73 -7.29
CA MET A 118 12.86 26.98 -8.40
C MET A 118 11.39 26.65 -8.11
N ALA A 119 11.10 26.15 -6.92
CA ALA A 119 9.72 25.88 -6.49
C ALA A 119 8.88 27.17 -6.43
N TYR A 120 9.46 28.27 -5.91
CA TYR A 120 8.79 29.58 -5.92
C TYR A 120 8.45 30.04 -7.35
N GLY A 121 9.43 29.98 -8.26
CA GLY A 121 9.25 30.35 -9.66
C GLY A 121 8.16 29.51 -10.34
N ARG A 122 8.14 28.20 -10.06
CA ARG A 122 7.13 27.26 -10.53
C ARG A 122 5.71 27.64 -10.05
N ILE A 123 5.56 27.91 -8.76
CA ILE A 123 4.26 28.28 -8.18
C ILE A 123 3.75 29.59 -8.76
N LEU A 124 4.65 30.60 -8.92
CA LEU A 124 4.31 31.88 -9.50
C LEU A 124 3.89 31.74 -10.98
N GLU A 125 4.63 30.97 -11.76
CA GLU A 125 4.29 30.70 -13.16
C GLU A 125 2.92 30.01 -13.30
N PHE A 126 2.66 29.00 -12.46
CA PHE A 126 1.38 28.31 -12.46
C PHE A 126 0.23 29.27 -12.08
N LYS A 127 0.44 30.10 -11.05
CA LYS A 127 -0.53 31.13 -10.66
C LYS A 127 -0.86 32.04 -11.83
N ASN A 128 0.16 32.62 -12.47
CA ASN A 128 -0.01 33.55 -13.58
C ASN A 128 -0.76 32.91 -14.77
N GLN A 129 -0.46 31.66 -15.07
CA GLN A 129 -1.06 30.95 -16.21
C GLN A 129 -2.53 30.56 -15.96
N PHE A 130 -2.86 30.09 -14.75
CA PHE A 130 -4.17 29.49 -14.49
C PHE A 130 -5.14 30.42 -13.74
N SER A 131 -4.63 31.38 -12.98
CA SER A 131 -5.49 32.36 -12.28
C SER A 131 -5.64 33.68 -13.03
N HIS A 132 -4.88 33.86 -14.13
CA HIS A 132 -4.80 35.15 -14.88
C HIS A 132 -4.47 36.33 -13.95
N ASP A 133 -3.79 36.08 -12.85
CA ASP A 133 -3.44 37.04 -11.81
C ASP A 133 -1.92 37.13 -11.72
N ASN A 134 -1.38 38.23 -12.25
CA ASN A 134 0.04 38.55 -12.27
C ASN A 134 0.53 39.23 -10.96
N SER A 135 -0.30 39.25 -9.93
CA SER A 135 0.13 39.78 -8.63
C SER A 135 1.22 38.90 -8.01
N PRO A 136 2.06 39.46 -7.12
CA PRO A 136 3.01 38.66 -6.35
C PRO A 136 2.34 37.51 -5.61
N LEU A 137 3.11 36.47 -5.30
CA LEU A 137 2.65 35.38 -4.43
C LEU A 137 2.74 35.89 -2.98
N ASP A 138 1.62 36.40 -2.46
CA ASP A 138 1.50 37.04 -1.16
C ASP A 138 0.98 36.14 -0.05
N SER A 139 0.44 34.97 -0.42
CA SER A 139 -0.11 33.99 0.52
C SER A 139 0.33 32.57 0.20
N ALA A 140 0.63 31.80 1.26
CA ALA A 140 0.90 30.37 1.17
C ALA A 140 -0.37 29.53 0.87
N ASP A 141 -1.56 30.13 0.98
CA ASP A 141 -2.83 29.43 0.72
C ASP A 141 -2.94 28.87 -0.70
N TYR A 142 -2.21 29.47 -1.66
CA TYR A 142 -2.23 29.05 -3.05
C TYR A 142 -1.64 27.65 -3.26
N TYR A 143 -0.61 27.29 -2.49
CA TYR A 143 0.08 26.00 -2.53
C TYR A 143 -0.09 25.18 -1.24
N SER A 144 -1.03 25.58 -0.39
CA SER A 144 -1.34 24.82 0.82
C SER A 144 -2.06 23.51 0.50
N VAL A 145 -1.77 22.50 1.31
CA VAL A 145 -2.47 21.22 1.26
C VAL A 145 -3.28 21.00 2.53
N ARG A 146 -4.38 20.27 2.39
CA ARG A 146 -5.15 19.73 3.52
C ARG A 146 -4.75 18.29 3.73
N GLY A 147 -4.74 17.80 4.96
CA GLY A 147 -4.31 16.43 5.28
C GLY A 147 -3.31 16.41 6.43
N LYS A 148 -3.67 17.12 7.51
CA LYS A 148 -2.82 17.31 8.70
C LYS A 148 -2.21 15.99 9.18
N LYS A 149 -3.02 14.92 9.26
CA LYS A 149 -2.57 13.63 9.76
C LYS A 149 -1.53 12.97 8.87
N LEU A 150 -1.67 13.03 7.55
CA LEU A 150 -0.64 12.53 6.65
C LEU A 150 0.68 13.25 6.88
N MET A 151 0.65 14.58 7.02
CA MET A 151 1.85 15.38 7.28
C MET A 151 2.49 15.04 8.63
N GLU A 152 1.70 14.78 9.69
CA GLU A 152 2.20 14.35 11.01
C GLU A 152 2.91 13.00 10.96
N TYR A 153 2.50 12.10 10.04
CA TYR A 153 3.06 10.76 9.87
C TYR A 153 3.90 10.59 8.60
N LEU A 154 4.33 11.71 8.00
CA LEU A 154 5.29 11.66 6.89
C LEU A 154 6.66 11.17 7.41
N ASN A 155 7.31 10.27 6.66
CA ASN A 155 8.50 9.52 7.06
C ASN A 155 8.27 8.56 8.26
N THR A 156 7.02 8.18 8.51
CA THR A 156 6.68 7.11 9.46
C THR A 156 6.20 5.90 8.65
N PRO A 157 6.71 4.69 8.92
CA PRO A 157 6.22 3.47 8.28
C PRO A 157 4.71 3.35 8.40
N LYS A 158 4.04 2.99 7.30
CA LYS A 158 2.58 2.89 7.25
C LYS A 158 2.13 1.95 6.14
N ILE A 159 0.93 1.40 6.27
CA ILE A 159 0.24 0.79 5.14
C ILE A 159 -0.58 1.89 4.46
N ILE A 160 -0.52 1.94 3.14
CA ILE A 160 -1.43 2.77 2.33
C ILE A 160 -2.41 1.83 1.67
N ALA A 161 -3.68 1.96 2.07
CA ALA A 161 -4.80 1.21 1.52
C ALA A 161 -5.60 2.11 0.59
N THR A 162 -5.72 1.73 -0.67
CA THR A 162 -6.45 2.48 -1.69
C THR A 162 -7.64 1.69 -2.17
N GLU A 163 -8.62 2.40 -2.69
CA GLU A 163 -9.80 1.82 -3.30
C GLU A 163 -9.69 1.93 -4.83
N GLY A 164 -9.78 0.76 -5.47
CA GLY A 164 -10.10 0.65 -6.88
C GLY A 164 -11.38 -0.17 -7.00
N TYR A 165 -11.43 -1.14 -7.90
CA TYR A 165 -12.49 -2.16 -7.90
C TYR A 165 -12.47 -3.05 -6.64
N ARG A 166 -11.35 -3.06 -5.91
CA ARG A 166 -11.09 -3.84 -4.70
C ARG A 166 -10.15 -3.07 -3.79
N LEU A 167 -10.23 -3.34 -2.49
CA LEU A 167 -9.23 -2.86 -1.55
C LEU A 167 -7.85 -3.41 -1.94
N GLN A 168 -6.89 -2.52 -2.03
CA GLN A 168 -5.50 -2.84 -2.29
C GLN A 168 -4.65 -2.14 -1.23
N ALA A 169 -3.69 -2.84 -0.68
CA ALA A 169 -2.85 -2.33 0.38
C ALA A 169 -1.37 -2.60 0.07
N ALA A 170 -0.54 -1.60 0.30
CA ALA A 170 0.90 -1.72 0.17
C ALA A 170 1.61 -1.13 1.40
N TYR A 171 2.68 -1.76 1.84
CA TYR A 171 3.48 -1.32 2.97
C TYR A 171 4.55 -0.32 2.53
N ASP A 172 4.44 0.91 3.04
CA ASP A 172 5.43 1.98 2.89
C ASP A 172 6.42 1.95 4.07
N ALA A 173 7.47 1.16 3.94
CA ALA A 173 8.48 1.02 4.99
C ALA A 173 9.27 2.31 5.22
N THR A 174 9.46 3.14 4.19
CA THR A 174 10.12 4.44 4.31
C THR A 174 9.22 5.51 4.90
N GLY A 175 7.91 5.33 4.77
CA GLY A 175 6.90 6.27 5.23
C GLY A 175 6.81 7.56 4.45
N ASN A 176 7.58 7.72 3.36
CA ASN A 176 7.70 8.98 2.64
C ASN A 176 6.68 9.17 1.52
N HIS A 177 5.85 8.18 1.23
CA HIS A 177 4.84 8.30 0.19
C HIS A 177 3.70 9.22 0.61
N VAL A 178 3.35 10.10 -0.33
CA VAL A 178 2.17 10.98 -0.28
C VAL A 178 1.07 10.38 -1.15
N PHE A 179 -0.17 10.47 -0.70
CA PHE A 179 -1.34 9.96 -1.44
C PHE A 179 -2.54 10.91 -1.27
N GLU A 180 -3.45 10.92 -2.23
CA GLU A 180 -4.69 11.72 -2.17
C GLU A 180 -5.90 10.86 -1.81
N ASN A 181 -6.06 9.71 -2.45
CA ASN A 181 -7.19 8.80 -2.23
C ASN A 181 -6.75 7.56 -1.43
N GLY A 182 -7.57 7.16 -0.46
CA GLY A 182 -7.30 6.01 0.38
C GLY A 182 -7.05 6.35 1.84
N CYS A 183 -6.49 5.39 2.57
CA CYS A 183 -6.20 5.48 3.99
C CYS A 183 -4.74 5.12 4.29
N GLY A 184 -4.07 5.95 5.08
CA GLY A 184 -2.81 5.62 5.73
C GLY A 184 -3.08 4.98 7.09
N ILE A 185 -2.41 3.87 7.38
CA ILE A 185 -2.57 3.08 8.59
C ILE A 185 -1.21 2.95 9.27
N VAL A 186 -1.08 3.52 10.46
CA VAL A 186 0.11 3.40 11.32
C VAL A 186 -0.24 2.44 12.44
N LEU A 187 0.47 1.31 12.52
CA LEU A 187 0.26 0.28 13.53
C LEU A 187 1.02 0.62 14.81
N LYS A 188 0.52 0.11 15.94
CA LYS A 188 1.18 0.20 17.25
C LYS A 188 2.43 -0.69 17.32
N GLU A 189 2.39 -1.84 16.64
CA GLU A 189 3.44 -2.85 16.62
C GLU A 189 4.04 -2.95 15.20
N PRO A 190 5.31 -2.55 15.02
CA PRO A 190 5.93 -2.50 13.69
C PRO A 190 6.10 -3.87 13.01
N ASP A 191 6.27 -4.94 13.77
CA ASP A 191 6.40 -6.31 13.28
C ASP A 191 5.12 -6.86 12.64
N LYS A 192 3.98 -6.22 12.88
CA LYS A 192 2.67 -6.61 12.33
C LYS A 192 2.38 -6.06 10.94
N TYR A 193 3.19 -5.13 10.42
CA TYR A 193 2.92 -4.54 9.09
C TYR A 193 2.80 -5.58 7.97
N PRO A 194 3.70 -6.58 7.82
CA PRO A 194 3.57 -7.54 6.73
C PRO A 194 2.31 -8.40 6.86
N TYR A 195 1.98 -8.90 8.07
CA TYR A 195 0.78 -9.67 8.31
C TYR A 195 -0.49 -8.89 7.98
N VAL A 196 -0.62 -7.66 8.52
CA VAL A 196 -1.80 -6.81 8.27
C VAL A 196 -1.91 -6.43 6.80
N THR A 197 -0.79 -6.21 6.11
CA THR A 197 -0.79 -5.97 4.65
C THR A 197 -1.34 -7.19 3.90
N ALA A 198 -0.97 -8.42 4.29
CA ALA A 198 -1.51 -9.64 3.70
C ALA A 198 -3.02 -9.75 3.93
N VAL A 199 -3.50 -9.52 5.16
CA VAL A 199 -4.92 -9.55 5.49
C VAL A 199 -5.72 -8.54 4.66
N LEU A 200 -5.23 -7.31 4.50
CA LEU A 200 -5.89 -6.26 3.72
C LEU A 200 -5.90 -6.55 2.20
N ASN A 201 -5.04 -7.45 1.71
CA ASN A 201 -5.02 -7.89 0.32
C ASN A 201 -5.74 -9.24 0.09
N SER A 202 -6.18 -9.90 1.17
CA SER A 202 -6.79 -11.24 1.13
C SER A 202 -8.25 -11.23 0.66
N GLN A 203 -8.80 -12.44 0.51
CA GLN A 203 -10.23 -12.62 0.23
C GLN A 203 -11.13 -12.08 1.36
N ILE A 204 -10.64 -12.05 2.62
CA ILE A 204 -11.35 -11.43 3.74
C ILE A 204 -11.63 -9.95 3.46
N ALA A 205 -10.66 -9.23 2.92
CA ALA A 205 -10.82 -7.82 2.58
C ALA A 205 -11.89 -7.58 1.50
N ARG A 206 -12.14 -8.55 0.63
CA ARG A 206 -13.20 -8.47 -0.39
C ARG A 206 -14.61 -8.57 0.20
N LEU A 207 -14.75 -9.26 1.33
CA LEU A 207 -16.04 -9.42 2.02
C LEU A 207 -16.38 -8.22 2.91
N PHE A 208 -15.38 -7.41 3.24
CA PHE A 208 -15.54 -6.29 4.15
C PHE A 208 -16.56 -5.23 3.70
N PRO A 209 -16.68 -4.84 2.41
CA PRO A 209 -17.74 -3.95 1.95
C PRO A 209 -19.14 -4.43 2.33
N SER A 210 -19.42 -5.73 2.23
CA SER A 210 -20.71 -6.32 2.61
C SER A 210 -20.97 -6.24 4.12
N VAL A 211 -19.91 -6.20 4.95
CA VAL A 211 -20.01 -5.97 6.40
C VAL A 211 -20.43 -4.53 6.72
N CYS A 212 -20.11 -3.59 5.83
CA CYS A 212 -20.31 -2.15 6.03
C CYS A 212 -21.44 -1.54 5.19
N GLU A 213 -22.33 -2.35 4.61
CA GLU A 213 -23.36 -1.91 3.64
C GLU A 213 -24.15 -0.66 4.06
N SER A 214 -24.51 -0.53 5.34
CA SER A 214 -25.31 0.60 5.83
C SER A 214 -24.61 1.97 5.74
N GLU A 215 -23.28 1.99 5.73
CA GLU A 215 -22.49 3.22 5.67
C GLU A 215 -21.90 3.46 4.26
N MET A 216 -21.63 2.40 3.49
CA MET A 216 -21.17 2.51 2.13
C MET A 216 -22.26 2.88 1.11
N MET A 217 -23.56 2.78 1.49
CA MET A 217 -24.67 3.27 0.66
C MET A 217 -24.57 4.78 0.33
N TYR A 218 -23.81 5.54 1.11
CA TYR A 218 -23.66 6.99 0.93
C TYR A 218 -22.28 7.43 0.44
N SER A 219 -21.31 6.51 0.34
CA SER A 219 -19.95 6.82 -0.11
C SER A 219 -19.37 5.62 -0.84
N SER A 220 -19.03 5.83 -2.10
CA SER A 220 -18.30 4.84 -2.91
C SER A 220 -16.82 4.70 -2.50
N SER A 221 -16.39 5.32 -1.40
CA SER A 221 -14.98 5.36 -1.00
C SER A 221 -14.77 4.83 0.42
N ILE A 222 -13.69 4.05 0.59
CA ILE A 222 -13.23 3.57 1.88
C ILE A 222 -12.68 4.75 2.68
N THR A 223 -13.40 5.13 3.73
CA THR A 223 -13.01 6.21 4.63
C THR A 223 -12.20 5.68 5.82
N PRO A 224 -11.41 6.54 6.52
CA PRO A 224 -10.73 6.14 7.75
C PRO A 224 -11.67 5.60 8.84
N SER A 225 -12.90 6.09 8.91
CA SER A 225 -13.90 5.60 9.87
C SER A 225 -14.37 4.19 9.55
N VAL A 226 -14.53 3.86 8.28
CA VAL A 226 -14.84 2.50 7.82
C VAL A 226 -13.65 1.58 8.09
N MET A 227 -12.44 1.97 7.69
CA MET A 227 -11.24 1.16 7.89
C MET A 227 -10.95 0.83 9.35
N LYS A 228 -11.27 1.72 10.29
CA LYS A 228 -11.11 1.45 11.73
C LYS A 228 -11.89 0.22 12.20
N ARG A 229 -13.00 -0.10 11.54
CA ARG A 229 -13.87 -1.24 11.91
C ARG A 229 -13.52 -2.53 11.17
N PHE A 230 -12.51 -2.50 10.31
CA PHE A 230 -12.05 -3.71 9.64
C PHE A 230 -11.63 -4.75 10.68
N PRO A 231 -12.26 -5.96 10.70
CA PRO A 231 -11.94 -6.98 11.68
C PRO A 231 -10.56 -7.57 11.42
N ILE A 232 -9.76 -7.72 12.47
CA ILE A 232 -8.42 -8.34 12.40
C ILE A 232 -8.38 -9.53 13.33
N VAL A 233 -7.91 -10.65 12.83
CA VAL A 233 -7.61 -11.84 13.62
C VAL A 233 -6.12 -12.12 13.53
N PHE A 234 -5.48 -12.31 14.69
CA PHE A 234 -4.15 -12.90 14.77
C PHE A 234 -4.32 -14.39 15.10
N PRO A 235 -3.65 -15.30 14.37
CA PRO A 235 -3.70 -16.72 14.66
C PRO A 235 -3.25 -17.02 16.10
N GLU A 236 -3.87 -18.01 16.74
CA GLU A 236 -3.43 -18.49 18.06
C GLU A 236 -2.04 -19.13 17.97
N GLU A 237 -1.78 -19.84 16.87
CA GLU A 237 -0.50 -20.46 16.58
C GLU A 237 0.42 -19.46 15.87
N ARG A 238 1.55 -19.18 16.51
CA ARG A 238 2.57 -18.26 15.97
C ARG A 238 3.08 -18.68 14.60
N LEU A 239 3.16 -20.00 14.34
CA LEU A 239 3.61 -20.54 13.06
C LEU A 239 2.78 -19.98 11.88
N THR A 240 1.45 -19.95 12.01
CA THR A 240 0.58 -19.43 10.95
C THR A 240 0.81 -17.95 10.70
N GLU A 241 1.00 -17.15 11.76
CA GLU A 241 1.33 -15.72 11.63
C GLU A 241 2.69 -15.52 10.95
N ASP A 242 3.71 -16.27 11.35
CA ASP A 242 5.05 -16.20 10.78
C ASP A 242 5.04 -16.61 9.29
N LEU A 243 4.30 -17.65 8.92
CA LEU A 243 4.14 -18.08 7.52
C LEU A 243 3.49 -16.97 6.66
N VAL A 244 2.38 -16.38 7.12
CA VAL A 244 1.71 -15.28 6.39
C VAL A 244 2.63 -14.07 6.28
N THR A 245 3.36 -13.74 7.34
CA THR A 245 4.34 -12.64 7.37
C THR A 245 5.43 -12.84 6.32
N ASN A 246 6.01 -14.03 6.25
CA ASN A 246 7.06 -14.37 5.29
C ASN A 246 6.54 -14.34 3.85
N ILE A 247 5.37 -14.93 3.61
CA ILE A 247 4.71 -14.90 2.30
C ILE A 247 4.39 -13.46 1.88
N SER A 248 3.96 -12.62 2.81
CA SER A 248 3.75 -11.18 2.54
C SER A 248 5.03 -10.50 2.03
N GLY A 249 6.18 -10.81 2.63
CA GLY A 249 7.48 -10.36 2.13
C GLY A 249 7.79 -10.82 0.71
N TYR A 250 7.51 -12.10 0.40
CA TYR A 250 7.67 -12.63 -0.96
C TYR A 250 6.76 -11.90 -1.96
N LEU A 251 5.52 -11.65 -1.58
CA LEU A 251 4.56 -10.94 -2.42
C LEU A 251 4.93 -9.48 -2.64
N MET A 252 5.47 -8.80 -1.63
CA MET A 252 6.01 -7.44 -1.77
C MET A 252 7.16 -7.40 -2.79
N PHE A 253 8.09 -8.36 -2.72
CA PHE A 253 9.18 -8.48 -3.66
C PHE A 253 8.69 -8.79 -5.08
N LEU A 254 7.87 -9.83 -5.26
CA LEU A 254 7.35 -10.25 -6.56
C LEU A 254 6.57 -9.14 -7.28
N ASN A 255 5.71 -8.43 -6.55
CA ASN A 255 4.95 -7.32 -7.13
C ASN A 255 5.87 -6.13 -7.49
N LYS A 256 6.91 -5.85 -6.70
CA LYS A 256 7.92 -4.84 -7.06
C LYS A 256 8.66 -5.23 -8.36
N GLN A 257 9.05 -6.49 -8.52
CA GLN A 257 9.71 -6.99 -9.73
C GLN A 257 8.79 -6.93 -10.96
N LYS A 258 7.52 -7.24 -10.79
CA LYS A 258 6.51 -7.15 -11.85
C LYS A 258 6.45 -5.76 -12.49
N TYR A 259 6.57 -4.71 -11.67
CA TYR A 259 6.55 -3.33 -12.17
C TYR A 259 7.86 -2.89 -12.80
N ALA A 260 8.99 -3.45 -12.35
CA ALA A 260 10.30 -3.17 -12.94
C ALA A 260 10.50 -3.87 -14.29
N SER A 261 9.80 -5.00 -14.51
CA SER A 261 9.95 -5.86 -15.68
C SER A 261 8.92 -5.52 -16.76
N GLY A 262 9.31 -5.38 -18.00
CA GLY A 262 8.37 -5.20 -19.12
C GLY A 262 7.43 -6.41 -19.32
N ASN A 263 6.41 -6.25 -20.13
CA ASN A 263 5.27 -7.17 -20.34
C ASN A 263 5.64 -8.66 -20.59
N SER A 264 6.85 -8.99 -21.04
CA SER A 264 7.23 -10.38 -21.35
C SER A 264 7.50 -11.25 -20.12
N VAL A 265 7.86 -10.67 -18.99
CA VAL A 265 8.16 -11.36 -17.73
C VAL A 265 6.96 -11.33 -16.78
N ALA A 266 6.03 -10.41 -16.99
CA ALA A 266 4.89 -10.17 -16.10
C ALA A 266 4.00 -11.40 -15.89
N ALA A 267 3.71 -12.19 -16.95
CA ALA A 267 2.84 -13.36 -16.84
C ALA A 267 3.40 -14.47 -15.94
N TRP A 268 4.71 -14.69 -15.96
CA TRP A 268 5.36 -15.67 -15.07
C TRP A 268 5.38 -15.18 -13.63
N LEU A 269 5.65 -13.88 -13.42
CA LEU A 269 5.60 -13.28 -12.08
C LEU A 269 4.18 -13.30 -11.51
N ASP A 270 3.16 -13.08 -12.35
CA ASP A 270 1.75 -13.18 -11.96
C ASP A 270 1.41 -14.61 -11.50
N GLU A 271 1.88 -15.63 -12.22
CA GLU A 271 1.66 -17.02 -11.82
C GLU A 271 2.36 -17.35 -10.48
N LEU A 272 3.60 -16.87 -10.29
CA LEU A 272 4.34 -17.10 -9.06
C LEU A 272 3.73 -16.34 -7.88
N ALA A 273 3.36 -15.07 -8.06
CA ALA A 273 2.67 -14.29 -7.04
C ALA A 273 1.30 -14.90 -6.70
N GLY A 274 0.52 -15.29 -7.71
CA GLY A 274 -0.77 -15.95 -7.51
C GLY A 274 -0.70 -17.23 -6.69
N PHE A 275 0.36 -18.02 -6.83
CA PHE A 275 0.61 -19.18 -5.98
C PHE A 275 0.76 -18.80 -4.50
N TYR A 276 1.57 -17.78 -4.20
CA TYR A 276 1.78 -17.33 -2.83
C TYR A 276 0.55 -16.60 -2.26
N GLU A 277 -0.18 -15.84 -3.08
CA GLU A 277 -1.46 -15.25 -2.68
C GLU A 277 -2.48 -16.33 -2.25
N GLN A 278 -2.58 -17.42 -2.99
CA GLN A 278 -3.49 -18.54 -2.64
C GLN A 278 -3.13 -19.18 -1.29
N ILE A 279 -1.84 -19.39 -1.01
CA ILE A 279 -1.40 -19.93 0.29
C ILE A 279 -1.72 -18.92 1.41
N SER A 280 -1.39 -17.67 1.20
CA SER A 280 -1.69 -16.61 2.17
C SER A 280 -3.18 -16.52 2.47
N ASP A 281 -4.03 -16.54 1.45
CA ASP A 281 -5.49 -16.54 1.60
C ASP A 281 -5.98 -17.76 2.38
N LEU A 282 -5.44 -18.97 2.12
CA LEU A 282 -5.79 -20.17 2.85
C LEU A 282 -5.47 -20.07 4.34
N LEU A 283 -4.26 -19.62 4.68
CA LEU A 283 -3.81 -19.44 6.06
C LEU A 283 -4.64 -18.37 6.80
N ILE A 284 -4.93 -17.26 6.14
CA ILE A 284 -5.75 -16.18 6.70
C ILE A 284 -7.20 -16.65 6.90
N MET A 285 -7.79 -17.36 5.92
CA MET A 285 -9.13 -17.90 6.05
C MET A 285 -9.24 -18.90 7.21
N ASP A 286 -8.22 -19.72 7.41
CA ASP A 286 -8.18 -20.64 8.55
C ASP A 286 -8.11 -19.89 9.88
N ALA A 287 -7.30 -18.84 9.98
CA ALA A 287 -7.24 -17.99 11.17
C ALA A 287 -8.60 -17.34 11.50
N TYR A 288 -9.37 -16.94 10.49
CA TYR A 288 -10.67 -16.29 10.71
C TYR A 288 -11.81 -17.27 11.01
N PHE A 289 -11.78 -18.47 10.43
CA PHE A 289 -12.95 -19.37 10.42
C PHE A 289 -12.67 -20.79 10.90
N ALA A 290 -11.44 -21.12 11.29
CA ALA A 290 -11.00 -22.45 11.71
C ALA A 290 -11.43 -23.53 10.68
N THR A 291 -11.05 -23.33 9.42
CA THR A 291 -11.45 -24.19 8.31
C THR A 291 -10.76 -25.57 8.36
N GLY A 292 -9.63 -25.65 9.06
CA GLY A 292 -8.80 -26.85 9.21
C GLY A 292 -7.89 -27.08 8.01
N ILE A 293 -6.63 -26.67 8.12
CA ILE A 293 -5.61 -26.90 7.10
C ILE A 293 -5.06 -28.33 7.25
N ASP A 294 -4.82 -29.01 6.11
CA ASP A 294 -4.17 -30.33 6.12
C ASP A 294 -2.79 -30.23 6.79
N PRO A 295 -2.52 -31.01 7.84
CA PRO A 295 -1.22 -31.02 8.52
C PRO A 295 -0.03 -31.21 7.57
N LYS A 296 -0.18 -32.03 6.51
CA LYS A 296 0.89 -32.19 5.50
C LYS A 296 1.21 -30.92 4.73
N LEU A 297 0.20 -30.07 4.52
CA LEU A 297 0.43 -28.77 3.91
C LEU A 297 1.16 -27.84 4.88
N LEU A 298 0.74 -27.80 6.14
CA LEU A 298 1.43 -27.00 7.16
C LEU A 298 2.89 -27.43 7.33
N ASP A 299 3.18 -28.74 7.42
CA ASP A 299 4.52 -29.29 7.50
C ASP A 299 5.37 -28.83 6.28
N ALA A 300 4.80 -28.94 5.07
CA ALA A 300 5.49 -28.52 3.85
C ALA A 300 5.74 -27.01 3.79
N LEU A 301 4.84 -26.18 4.33
CA LEU A 301 5.03 -24.75 4.41
C LEU A 301 6.10 -24.38 5.43
N GLU A 302 6.09 -25.00 6.62
CA GLU A 302 7.09 -24.81 7.68
C GLU A 302 8.50 -25.18 7.19
N GLU A 303 8.64 -26.30 6.47
CA GLU A 303 9.91 -26.76 5.92
C GLU A 303 10.50 -25.85 4.83
N ASN A 304 9.67 -25.14 4.07
CA ASN A 304 10.10 -24.45 2.85
C ASN A 304 9.95 -22.93 2.89
N ILE A 305 9.07 -22.37 3.72
CA ILE A 305 8.88 -20.92 3.82
C ILE A 305 9.70 -20.38 4.99
N HIS A 306 10.74 -19.64 4.66
CA HIS A 306 11.65 -19.03 5.61
C HIS A 306 11.46 -17.52 5.68
N PRO A 307 11.88 -16.86 6.77
CA PRO A 307 11.84 -15.41 6.85
C PRO A 307 12.47 -14.77 5.62
N TYR A 308 11.80 -13.77 5.08
CA TYR A 308 12.39 -12.82 4.14
C TYR A 308 13.39 -11.96 4.94
N ALA A 309 14.47 -12.60 5.38
CA ALA A 309 15.47 -11.96 6.20
C ALA A 309 16.35 -11.04 5.36
N GLY A 310 16.91 -10.04 6.00
CA GLY A 310 17.82 -9.06 5.40
C GLY A 310 19.06 -9.62 4.69
N ASP A 311 19.29 -10.94 4.75
CA ASP A 311 20.28 -11.64 3.94
C ASP A 311 19.93 -11.62 2.43
N MET A 312 18.65 -11.44 2.08
CA MET A 312 18.22 -11.32 0.69
C MET A 312 18.54 -9.95 0.07
N GLU A 313 18.81 -8.92 0.86
CA GLU A 313 19.29 -7.63 0.32
C GLU A 313 20.69 -7.70 -0.33
N SER A 314 21.45 -8.76 -0.02
CA SER A 314 22.78 -8.99 -0.60
C SER A 314 22.77 -9.86 -1.87
N GLU A 315 21.65 -10.50 -2.21
CA GLU A 315 21.50 -11.34 -3.40
C GLU A 315 20.94 -10.56 -4.59
N SER A 316 21.25 -11.02 -5.80
CA SER A 316 20.64 -10.42 -6.99
C SER A 316 19.15 -10.78 -7.08
N ASP A 317 18.34 -9.88 -7.65
CA ASP A 317 16.91 -10.11 -7.87
C ASP A 317 16.62 -11.41 -8.64
N GLU A 318 17.49 -11.79 -9.58
CA GLU A 318 17.39 -13.06 -10.34
C GLU A 318 17.60 -14.29 -9.45
N SER A 319 18.54 -14.22 -8.50
CA SER A 319 18.77 -15.29 -7.52
C SER A 319 17.53 -15.49 -6.66
N LEU A 320 16.98 -14.41 -6.14
CA LEU A 320 15.76 -14.43 -5.31
C LEU A 320 14.56 -14.99 -6.04
N LEU A 321 14.33 -14.60 -7.29
CA LEU A 321 13.26 -15.15 -8.11
C LEU A 321 13.40 -16.66 -8.31
N SER A 322 14.64 -17.12 -8.53
CA SER A 322 14.95 -18.55 -8.67
C SER A 322 14.67 -19.33 -7.37
N VAL A 323 15.03 -18.75 -6.23
CA VAL A 323 14.74 -19.33 -4.90
C VAL A 323 13.24 -19.44 -4.67
N LEU A 324 12.47 -18.39 -4.92
CA LEU A 324 11.01 -18.41 -4.75
C LEU A 324 10.34 -19.43 -5.68
N TYR A 325 10.80 -19.56 -6.91
CA TYR A 325 10.32 -20.58 -7.82
C TYR A 325 10.63 -22.01 -7.30
N TYR A 326 11.84 -22.23 -6.79
CA TYR A 326 12.23 -23.51 -6.20
C TYR A 326 11.37 -23.87 -4.97
N ILE A 327 11.13 -22.91 -4.07
CA ILE A 327 10.23 -23.08 -2.92
C ILE A 327 8.83 -23.54 -3.39
N LYS A 328 8.25 -22.86 -4.41
CA LYS A 328 6.99 -23.28 -5.03
C LYS A 328 7.01 -24.75 -5.45
N GLN A 329 8.06 -25.19 -6.17
CA GLN A 329 8.18 -26.58 -6.63
C GLN A 329 8.24 -27.55 -5.45
N ARG A 330 9.02 -27.27 -4.42
CA ARG A 330 9.11 -28.10 -3.22
C ARG A 330 7.76 -28.25 -2.50
N ILE A 331 7.02 -27.17 -2.33
CA ILE A 331 5.69 -27.20 -1.71
C ILE A 331 4.74 -28.04 -2.57
N LEU A 332 4.75 -27.90 -3.89
CA LEU A 332 3.90 -28.69 -4.80
C LEU A 332 4.24 -30.18 -4.82
N GLU A 333 5.51 -30.54 -4.61
CA GLU A 333 5.98 -31.93 -4.56
C GLU A 333 5.66 -32.61 -3.21
N SER A 334 5.87 -31.89 -2.10
CA SER A 334 5.76 -32.42 -0.74
C SER A 334 4.33 -32.41 -0.18
N SER A 335 3.46 -31.57 -0.73
CA SER A 335 2.08 -31.40 -0.23
C SER A 335 1.04 -31.80 -1.27
N ASN A 336 -0.18 -32.07 -0.80
CA ASN A 336 -1.35 -32.25 -1.65
C ASN A 336 -1.92 -30.88 -2.15
N PHE A 337 -1.12 -29.82 -2.23
CA PHE A 337 -1.60 -28.47 -2.53
C PHE A 337 -2.41 -28.40 -3.83
N LYS A 338 -2.01 -29.13 -4.87
CA LYS A 338 -2.80 -29.22 -6.12
C LYS A 338 -4.21 -29.75 -5.91
N LYS A 339 -4.36 -30.75 -5.01
CA LYS A 339 -5.65 -31.26 -4.63
C LYS A 339 -6.47 -30.27 -3.81
N TYR A 340 -5.79 -29.55 -2.92
CA TYR A 340 -6.38 -28.50 -2.08
C TYR A 340 -6.91 -27.32 -2.90
N ALA A 341 -6.14 -26.82 -3.86
CA ALA A 341 -6.51 -25.68 -4.67
C ALA A 341 -7.72 -25.91 -5.60
N PHE A 342 -8.02 -27.18 -5.92
CA PHE A 342 -9.05 -27.53 -6.90
C PHE A 342 -10.23 -28.36 -6.35
N GLU A 343 -10.10 -29.03 -5.21
CA GLU A 343 -11.09 -29.97 -4.70
C GLU A 343 -11.77 -29.55 -3.39
N THR A 344 -11.29 -28.51 -2.69
CA THR A 344 -11.90 -28.13 -1.42
C THR A 344 -13.04 -27.13 -1.60
N GLU A 345 -13.94 -27.11 -0.61
CA GLU A 345 -15.01 -26.14 -0.39
C GLU A 345 -14.62 -24.67 -0.62
N PHE A 346 -13.30 -24.40 -0.66
CA PHE A 346 -12.69 -23.12 -0.99
C PHE A 346 -12.97 -22.71 -2.46
N SER A 347 -13.04 -23.67 -3.40
CA SER A 347 -13.47 -23.37 -4.78
C SER A 347 -14.93 -22.92 -4.83
N GLY A 348 -15.76 -23.40 -3.91
CA GLY A 348 -17.14 -22.94 -3.73
C GLY A 348 -17.21 -21.51 -3.20
N ILE A 349 -16.41 -21.17 -2.21
CA ILE A 349 -16.34 -19.79 -1.66
C ILE A 349 -15.74 -18.83 -2.70
N LEU A 350 -14.67 -19.23 -3.39
CA LEU A 350 -14.05 -18.43 -4.46
C LEU A 350 -14.91 -18.28 -5.71
N SER A 351 -15.83 -19.21 -6.00
CA SER A 351 -16.74 -19.08 -7.14
C SER A 351 -17.91 -18.13 -6.89
N PHE A 352 -18.14 -17.74 -5.64
CA PHE A 352 -19.14 -16.73 -5.24
C PHE A 352 -18.52 -15.33 -5.00
N LEU A 353 -17.20 -15.21 -5.01
CA LEU A 353 -16.45 -13.96 -4.90
C LEU A 353 -15.93 -13.50 -6.28
#